data_842341cbbe6ae2f7ef68fa4b0187db8c
#
_entry.id   842341cbbe6ae2f7ef68fa4b0187db8c
#
_cell.length_a   1.000
_cell.length_b   1.000
_cell.length_c   1.000
_cell.angle_alpha   90.00
_cell.angle_beta   90.00
_cell.angle_gamma   90.00
#
_symmetry.space_group_name_H-M   'P 1'
#
loop_
_entity.id
_entity.type
_entity.pdbx_description
1 polymer ?
#
loop_
_entity_poly.entity_id
_entity_poly.type
_entity_poly.pdbx_seq_one_letter_code
_entity_poly.pdbx_strand_id
1 'polypeptide(L)'
;MRHKLPVALALALLLPCAAAVFAKPKKPVTTIQPEPSVRVEGGEVLTVAPIPGAGLPDKDAISGARAYELLRNEALAVRPNVKLYRLDTGMHGLSAEGKASGWFAEFLTDTPGELLTVSYDEGEMEAPYLSAAPPDRPGVPEPDAVGYDTKKLYEETMQYATGVVDPITRVTASLYRSAGSGKALWLLDVYGDDDRIGQTVVFEAKTMKYSHKTH
;
A
#
# COMPACT_ATOMS: atom_id res chain seq x y z
N MET A 1 -61.99 -33.77 -16.45
CA MET A 1 -61.57 -32.68 -17.35
C MET A 1 -60.09 -32.42 -17.13
N ARG A 2 -59.25 -32.77 -18.11
CA ARG A 2 -57.79 -32.68 -18.05
C ARG A 2 -57.37 -31.42 -18.83
N HIS A 3 -56.85 -30.41 -18.17
CA HIS A 3 -56.23 -29.24 -18.83
C HIS A 3 -54.75 -29.50 -19.06
N LYS A 4 -54.34 -29.53 -20.32
CA LYS A 4 -52.97 -29.60 -20.78
C LYS A 4 -52.43 -28.15 -20.85
N LEU A 5 -51.31 -27.88 -20.16
CA LEU A 5 -50.53 -26.65 -20.31
C LEU A 5 -49.54 -26.82 -21.47
N PRO A 6 -49.30 -25.78 -22.29
CA PRO A 6 -48.27 -25.82 -23.33
C PRO A 6 -46.91 -25.45 -22.74
N VAL A 7 -45.92 -26.23 -23.14
CA VAL A 7 -44.49 -25.96 -22.88
C VAL A 7 -44.03 -24.89 -23.87
N ALA A 8 -43.66 -23.72 -23.35
CA ALA A 8 -42.99 -22.69 -24.13
C ALA A 8 -41.48 -22.95 -24.13
N LEU A 9 -40.97 -23.21 -25.33
CA LEU A 9 -39.56 -23.44 -25.62
C LEU A 9 -38.86 -22.04 -25.68
N ALA A 10 -38.09 -21.69 -24.67
CA ALA A 10 -37.28 -20.48 -24.70
C ALA A 10 -35.91 -20.79 -25.35
N LEU A 11 -35.75 -20.28 -26.57
CA LEU A 11 -34.49 -20.33 -27.34
C LEU A 11 -33.55 -19.27 -26.80
N ALA A 12 -32.54 -19.64 -26.02
CA ALA A 12 -31.49 -18.74 -25.55
C ALA A 12 -30.45 -18.50 -26.66
N LEU A 13 -30.47 -17.31 -27.24
CA LEU A 13 -29.45 -16.82 -28.15
C LEU A 13 -28.17 -16.50 -27.35
N LEU A 14 -27.16 -17.35 -27.48
CA LEU A 14 -25.78 -17.11 -27.02
C LEU A 14 -25.10 -16.15 -27.99
N LEU A 15 -24.99 -14.89 -27.61
CA LEU A 15 -24.08 -13.92 -28.23
C LEU A 15 -22.67 -14.10 -27.65
N PRO A 16 -21.64 -14.30 -28.48
CA PRO A 16 -20.26 -14.26 -27.97
C PRO A 16 -19.86 -12.81 -27.71
N CYS A 17 -19.66 -12.45 -26.44
CA CYS A 17 -18.97 -11.21 -26.05
C CYS A 17 -17.49 -11.35 -26.44
N ALA A 18 -17.10 -10.73 -27.55
CA ALA A 18 -15.71 -10.53 -27.89
C ALA A 18 -15.13 -9.48 -26.92
N ALA A 19 -14.38 -9.93 -25.90
CA ALA A 19 -13.58 -9.06 -25.05
C ALA A 19 -12.43 -8.48 -25.90
N ALA A 20 -12.57 -7.21 -26.28
CA ALA A 20 -11.47 -6.45 -26.85
C ALA A 20 -10.45 -6.15 -25.74
N VAL A 21 -9.35 -6.90 -25.74
CA VAL A 21 -8.18 -6.61 -24.91
C VAL A 21 -7.51 -5.37 -25.47
N PHE A 22 -7.77 -4.21 -24.87
CA PHE A 22 -7.01 -2.99 -25.14
C PHE A 22 -5.64 -3.11 -24.46
N ALA A 23 -4.63 -3.58 -25.18
CA ALA A 23 -3.24 -3.48 -24.75
C ALA A 23 -2.82 -1.99 -24.77
N LYS A 24 -2.56 -1.40 -23.59
CA LYS A 24 -1.93 -0.08 -23.50
C LYS A 24 -0.55 -0.12 -24.18
N PRO A 25 -0.19 0.85 -25.01
CA PRO A 25 1.14 0.91 -25.61
C PRO A 25 2.20 1.13 -24.51
N LYS A 26 3.16 0.21 -24.40
CA LYS A 26 4.33 0.37 -23.53
C LYS A 26 5.15 1.55 -24.02
N LYS A 27 5.32 2.59 -23.18
CA LYS A 27 6.29 3.66 -23.43
C LYS A 27 7.70 3.08 -23.46
N PRO A 28 8.60 3.54 -24.34
CA PRO A 28 9.99 3.06 -24.36
C PRO A 28 10.68 3.46 -23.05
N VAL A 29 11.24 2.48 -22.35
CA VAL A 29 12.09 2.70 -21.19
C VAL A 29 13.42 3.25 -21.67
N THR A 30 13.67 4.53 -21.45
CA THR A 30 15.00 5.13 -21.67
C THR A 30 15.90 4.73 -20.51
N THR A 31 16.79 3.79 -20.75
CA THR A 31 17.83 3.41 -19.80
C THR A 31 18.83 4.55 -19.70
N ILE A 32 18.75 5.35 -18.63
CA ILE A 32 19.78 6.35 -18.31
C ILE A 32 20.89 5.58 -17.57
N GLN A 33 22.06 5.47 -18.20
CA GLN A 33 23.25 4.98 -17.52
C GLN A 33 23.67 6.00 -16.46
N PRO A 34 23.96 5.57 -15.21
CA PRO A 34 24.48 6.47 -14.19
C PRO A 34 25.89 6.95 -14.57
N GLU A 35 26.11 8.28 -14.57
CA GLU A 35 27.43 8.86 -14.75
C GLU A 35 28.38 8.44 -13.62
N PRO A 36 29.67 8.22 -13.88
CA PRO A 36 30.63 7.81 -12.87
C PRO A 36 30.89 8.97 -11.89
N SER A 37 30.63 8.72 -10.62
CA SER A 37 30.90 9.64 -9.53
C SER A 37 32.37 9.96 -9.36
N VAL A 38 32.65 11.23 -9.13
CA VAL A 38 33.96 11.86 -8.92
C VAL A 38 34.69 11.19 -7.74
N ARG A 39 35.94 10.78 -8.00
CA ARG A 39 36.86 10.17 -7.05
C ARG A 39 37.44 11.27 -6.12
N VAL A 40 37.15 11.19 -4.85
CA VAL A 40 37.85 11.96 -3.80
C VAL A 40 38.90 11.03 -3.19
N GLU A 41 40.17 11.39 -3.29
CA GLU A 41 41.28 10.65 -2.68
C GLU A 41 41.25 10.79 -1.16
N GLY A 42 41.31 9.65 -0.45
CA GLY A 42 41.64 9.62 0.98
C GLY A 42 40.53 9.24 1.96
N GLY A 43 39.66 8.32 1.60
CA GLY A 43 38.76 7.66 2.54
C GLY A 43 38.09 6.50 1.85
N GLU A 44 38.16 5.33 2.46
CA GLU A 44 37.49 4.12 1.98
C GLU A 44 35.98 4.35 2.12
N VAL A 45 35.34 4.91 1.08
CA VAL A 45 33.91 5.00 0.98
C VAL A 45 33.43 3.59 0.67
N LEU A 46 32.87 2.92 1.66
CA LEU A 46 32.09 1.72 1.44
C LEU A 46 30.95 2.10 0.48
N THR A 47 31.12 1.84 -0.80
CA THR A 47 30.07 1.97 -1.79
C THR A 47 29.08 0.85 -1.49
N VAL A 48 28.06 1.16 -0.74
CA VAL A 48 26.91 0.28 -0.61
C VAL A 48 26.34 0.16 -2.03
N ALA A 49 26.43 -1.03 -2.61
CA ALA A 49 25.83 -1.30 -3.91
C ALA A 49 24.34 -0.92 -3.83
N PRO A 50 23.79 -0.21 -4.83
CA PRO A 50 22.37 0.09 -4.84
C PRO A 50 21.61 -1.22 -4.77
N ILE A 51 20.68 -1.33 -3.83
CA ILE A 51 19.81 -2.50 -3.68
C ILE A 51 19.06 -2.65 -5.01
N PRO A 52 19.19 -3.78 -5.71
CA PRO A 52 18.43 -4.03 -6.93
C PRO A 52 16.95 -4.01 -6.55
N GLY A 53 16.15 -3.12 -7.11
CA GLY A 53 14.74 -2.95 -6.80
C GLY A 53 14.40 -1.76 -5.88
N ALA A 54 15.39 -1.08 -5.27
CA ALA A 54 15.18 0.26 -4.79
C ALA A 54 15.02 1.16 -6.02
N GLY A 55 13.79 1.23 -6.54
CA GLY A 55 13.47 2.07 -7.68
C GLY A 55 13.98 3.49 -7.44
N LEU A 56 14.51 4.12 -8.49
CA LEU A 56 14.72 5.56 -8.48
C LEU A 56 13.48 6.19 -7.86
N PRO A 57 13.62 7.21 -6.98
CA PRO A 57 12.46 7.84 -6.39
C PRO A 57 11.54 8.27 -7.51
N ASP A 58 10.40 7.60 -7.62
CA ASP A 58 9.39 7.97 -8.59
C ASP A 58 9.00 9.42 -8.24
N LYS A 59 9.03 10.32 -9.25
CA LYS A 59 8.69 11.73 -9.05
C LYS A 59 7.32 11.91 -8.38
N ASP A 60 6.46 10.90 -8.51
CA ASP A 60 5.11 10.88 -8.00
C ASP A 60 5.00 10.11 -6.65
N ALA A 61 6.13 9.60 -6.12
CA ALA A 61 6.15 8.93 -4.83
C ALA A 61 5.98 9.92 -3.67
N ILE A 62 5.09 9.61 -2.73
CA ILE A 62 4.75 10.44 -1.57
C ILE A 62 4.95 9.69 -0.25
N SER A 63 5.20 10.45 0.83
CA SER A 63 5.29 9.89 2.17
C SER A 63 3.92 9.49 2.72
N GLY A 64 3.90 8.61 3.75
CA GLY A 64 2.66 8.21 4.40
C GLY A 64 1.86 9.36 5.00
N ALA A 65 2.53 10.40 5.53
CA ALA A 65 1.87 11.60 6.02
C ALA A 65 1.12 12.34 4.89
N ARG A 66 1.79 12.52 3.75
CA ARG A 66 1.17 13.16 2.59
C ARG A 66 0.06 12.32 1.98
N ALA A 67 0.26 11.01 1.90
CA ALA A 67 -0.75 10.07 1.45
C ALA A 67 -2.02 10.17 2.31
N TYR A 68 -1.86 10.09 3.63
CA TYR A 68 -3.00 10.21 4.55
C TYR A 68 -3.77 11.52 4.36
N GLU A 69 -3.06 12.65 4.27
CA GLU A 69 -3.69 13.96 4.04
C GLU A 69 -4.53 13.98 2.76
N LEU A 70 -3.97 13.52 1.64
CA LEU A 70 -4.65 13.49 0.35
C LEU A 70 -5.86 12.56 0.37
N LEU A 71 -5.66 11.31 0.81
CA LEU A 71 -6.70 10.29 0.83
C LEU A 71 -7.85 10.67 1.79
N ARG A 72 -7.52 11.28 2.95
CA ARG A 72 -8.53 11.77 3.89
C ARG A 72 -9.34 12.91 3.31
N ASN A 73 -8.72 13.86 2.63
CA ASN A 73 -9.42 14.98 2.00
C ASN A 73 -10.39 14.49 0.91
N GLU A 74 -9.97 13.53 0.10
CA GLU A 74 -10.83 12.90 -0.89
C GLU A 74 -11.98 12.13 -0.24
N ALA A 75 -11.70 11.36 0.81
CA ALA A 75 -12.73 10.66 1.57
C ALA A 75 -13.77 11.62 2.17
N LEU A 76 -13.34 12.77 2.71
CA LEU A 76 -14.23 13.81 3.28
C LEU A 76 -15.09 14.49 2.21
N ALA A 77 -14.63 14.54 0.95
CA ALA A 77 -15.43 15.05 -0.16
C ALA A 77 -16.60 14.10 -0.50
N VAL A 78 -16.43 12.80 -0.26
CA VAL A 78 -17.47 11.77 -0.49
C VAL A 78 -18.37 11.55 0.73
N ARG A 79 -17.80 11.57 1.93
CA ARG A 79 -18.49 11.35 3.21
C ARG A 79 -17.98 12.33 4.27
N PRO A 80 -18.85 13.10 4.93
CA PRO A 80 -18.43 14.17 5.86
C PRO A 80 -17.77 13.66 7.14
N ASN A 81 -18.08 12.42 7.56
CA ASN A 81 -17.58 11.84 8.80
C ASN A 81 -16.89 10.51 8.48
N VAL A 82 -15.59 10.54 8.38
CA VAL A 82 -14.78 9.33 8.11
C VAL A 82 -13.76 9.11 9.22
N LYS A 83 -13.52 7.83 9.56
CA LYS A 83 -12.47 7.41 10.49
C LYS A 83 -11.55 6.44 9.79
N LEU A 84 -10.26 6.70 9.83
CA LEU A 84 -9.28 5.79 9.22
C LEU A 84 -9.45 4.38 9.81
N TYR A 85 -9.58 3.40 8.93
CA TYR A 85 -9.59 1.99 9.26
C TYR A 85 -8.24 1.35 8.93
N ARG A 86 -7.66 1.67 7.77
CA ARG A 86 -6.37 1.17 7.30
C ARG A 86 -5.71 2.19 6.35
N LEU A 87 -4.39 2.29 6.39
CA LEU A 87 -3.57 2.99 5.40
C LEU A 87 -2.47 2.03 4.95
N ASP A 88 -2.26 1.89 3.63
CA ASP A 88 -1.41 0.82 3.10
C ASP A 88 -0.75 1.24 1.79
N THR A 89 0.47 0.75 1.55
CA THR A 89 1.15 0.92 0.26
C THR A 89 0.72 -0.12 -0.79
N GLY A 90 -0.08 -1.12 -0.40
CA GLY A 90 -0.43 -2.23 -1.27
C GLY A 90 0.81 -2.98 -1.76
N MET A 91 0.93 -3.12 -3.08
CA MET A 91 2.07 -3.77 -3.72
C MET A 91 3.24 -2.82 -3.97
N HIS A 92 3.06 -1.51 -3.71
CA HIS A 92 4.11 -0.51 -3.88
C HIS A 92 5.08 -0.55 -2.70
N GLY A 93 6.39 -0.58 -3.00
CA GLY A 93 7.41 -0.58 -1.96
C GLY A 93 7.71 0.84 -1.47
N LEU A 94 8.10 0.95 -0.19
CA LEU A 94 8.72 2.16 0.33
C LEU A 94 10.14 2.30 -0.21
N SER A 95 10.50 3.49 -0.67
CA SER A 95 11.88 3.88 -0.95
C SER A 95 12.65 4.18 0.34
N ALA A 96 13.96 4.40 0.24
CA ALA A 96 14.80 4.83 1.37
C ALA A 96 14.37 6.19 1.97
N GLU A 97 13.67 7.02 1.19
CA GLU A 97 13.06 8.26 1.65
C GLU A 97 11.71 8.06 2.34
N GLY A 98 11.26 6.81 2.49
CA GLY A 98 9.96 6.47 3.08
C GLY A 98 8.78 6.87 2.21
N LYS A 99 8.96 6.89 0.89
CA LYS A 99 7.93 7.25 -0.09
C LYS A 99 7.51 6.04 -0.90
N ALA A 100 6.24 5.98 -1.30
CA ALA A 100 5.72 5.01 -2.25
C ALA A 100 4.92 5.71 -3.35
N SER A 101 4.90 5.13 -4.54
CA SER A 101 4.12 5.62 -5.69
C SER A 101 2.64 5.25 -5.60
N GLY A 102 2.28 4.27 -4.77
CA GLY A 102 0.91 3.88 -4.52
C GLY A 102 0.57 3.83 -3.04
N TRP A 103 -0.61 4.33 -2.71
CA TRP A 103 -1.20 4.31 -1.37
C TRP A 103 -2.71 4.09 -1.48
N PHE A 104 -3.28 3.32 -0.57
CA PHE A 104 -4.73 3.33 -0.38
C PHE A 104 -5.08 3.46 1.09
N ALA A 105 -6.24 4.05 1.34
CA ALA A 105 -6.82 4.13 2.67
C ALA A 105 -8.25 3.63 2.65
N GLU A 106 -8.59 2.91 3.70
CA GLU A 106 -9.95 2.48 4.00
C GLU A 106 -10.47 3.30 5.17
N PHE A 107 -11.66 3.84 5.03
CA PHE A 107 -12.31 4.65 6.05
C PHE A 107 -13.66 4.06 6.43
N LEU A 108 -13.90 3.94 7.72
CA LEU A 108 -15.24 3.72 8.25
C LEU A 108 -16.04 5.02 8.09
N THR A 109 -17.25 4.91 7.58
CA THR A 109 -18.19 6.03 7.46
C THR A 109 -19.14 6.09 8.66
N ASP A 110 -20.01 7.09 8.71
CA ASP A 110 -21.10 7.18 9.69
C ASP A 110 -22.27 6.22 9.37
N THR A 111 -22.27 5.60 8.20
CA THR A 111 -23.20 4.53 7.83
C THR A 111 -22.68 3.20 8.39
N PRO A 112 -23.42 2.55 9.32
CA PRO A 112 -23.00 1.26 9.86
C PRO A 112 -22.77 0.20 8.78
N GLY A 113 -21.62 -0.46 8.84
CA GLY A 113 -21.27 -1.52 7.89
C GLY A 113 -20.77 -1.01 6.52
N GLU A 114 -20.52 0.28 6.37
CA GLU A 114 -19.97 0.87 5.14
C GLU A 114 -18.48 1.20 5.30
N LEU A 115 -17.68 0.81 4.33
CA LEU A 115 -16.26 1.13 4.20
C LEU A 115 -16.04 1.90 2.90
N LEU A 116 -15.39 3.06 2.99
CA LEU A 116 -14.99 3.87 1.84
C LEU A 116 -13.51 3.65 1.58
N THR A 117 -13.16 3.19 0.38
CA THR A 117 -11.78 3.04 -0.07
C THR A 117 -11.42 4.16 -1.02
N VAL A 118 -10.26 4.76 -0.80
CA VAL A 118 -9.67 5.82 -1.61
C VAL A 118 -8.23 5.43 -1.91
N SER A 119 -7.80 5.58 -3.16
CA SER A 119 -6.47 5.19 -3.62
C SER A 119 -5.78 6.33 -4.34
N TYR A 120 -4.46 6.35 -4.22
CA TYR A 120 -3.52 7.19 -4.96
C TYR A 120 -2.53 6.26 -5.64
N ASP A 121 -2.37 6.36 -6.94
CA ASP A 121 -1.48 5.53 -7.73
C ASP A 121 -0.74 6.35 -8.77
N GLU A 122 0.59 6.28 -8.77
CA GLU A 122 1.49 6.92 -9.74
C GLU A 122 1.16 8.41 -10.05
N GLY A 123 0.82 9.18 -9.03
CA GLY A 123 0.53 10.62 -9.18
C GLY A 123 -0.96 10.97 -9.33
N GLU A 124 -1.84 9.99 -9.46
CA GLU A 124 -3.26 10.18 -9.69
C GLU A 124 -4.13 9.65 -8.56
N MET A 125 -5.23 10.35 -8.28
CA MET A 125 -6.27 9.84 -7.38
C MET A 125 -7.23 8.95 -8.18
N GLU A 126 -7.47 7.74 -7.67
CA GLU A 126 -8.47 6.84 -8.26
C GLU A 126 -9.88 7.18 -7.75
N ALA A 127 -10.89 6.79 -8.54
CA ALA A 127 -12.29 6.99 -8.13
C ALA A 127 -12.59 6.21 -6.84
N PRO A 128 -13.07 6.89 -5.77
CA PRO A 128 -13.44 6.25 -4.52
C PRO A 128 -14.55 5.21 -4.71
N TYR A 129 -14.52 4.13 -3.93
CA TYR A 129 -15.58 3.14 -3.94
C TYR A 129 -16.01 2.70 -2.54
N LEU A 130 -17.27 2.26 -2.44
CA LEU A 130 -17.87 1.78 -1.20
C LEU A 130 -17.91 0.26 -1.18
N SER A 131 -17.64 -0.32 -0.02
CA SER A 131 -17.73 -1.75 0.25
C SER A 131 -18.32 -2.02 1.63
N ALA A 132 -18.56 -3.28 1.95
CA ALA A 132 -19.02 -3.68 3.27
C ALA A 132 -17.86 -3.63 4.27
N ALA A 133 -18.06 -2.95 5.39
CA ALA A 133 -17.12 -2.97 6.50
C ALA A 133 -17.12 -4.33 7.20
N PRO A 134 -15.96 -4.83 7.64
CA PRO A 134 -15.90 -5.99 8.51
C PRO A 134 -16.66 -5.70 9.81
N PRO A 135 -17.48 -6.64 10.31
CA PRO A 135 -18.20 -6.44 11.56
C PRO A 135 -17.21 -6.25 12.73
N ASP A 136 -17.58 -5.37 13.67
CA ASP A 136 -16.92 -5.18 14.96
C ASP A 136 -15.46 -4.71 14.95
N ARG A 137 -14.99 -4.04 13.91
CA ARG A 137 -13.64 -3.48 13.89
C ARG A 137 -13.66 -1.96 14.12
N PRO A 138 -13.09 -1.50 15.24
CA PRO A 138 -12.95 -0.07 15.50
C PRO A 138 -11.89 0.53 14.57
N GLY A 139 -12.12 1.76 14.11
CA GLY A 139 -11.15 2.51 13.32
C GLY A 139 -9.82 2.73 14.05
N VAL A 140 -8.78 3.00 13.30
CA VAL A 140 -7.47 3.42 13.83
C VAL A 140 -7.68 4.71 14.61
N PRO A 141 -7.20 4.83 15.87
CA PRO A 141 -7.12 6.13 16.52
C PRO A 141 -6.28 7.03 15.60
N GLU A 142 -6.73 8.26 15.33
CA GLU A 142 -5.93 9.19 14.54
C GLU A 142 -4.54 9.29 15.18
N PRO A 143 -3.49 8.81 14.52
CA PRO A 143 -2.15 8.92 15.09
C PRO A 143 -1.73 10.39 15.07
N ASP A 144 -1.05 10.83 16.11
CA ASP A 144 -0.31 12.09 16.09
C ASP A 144 0.60 12.13 14.85
N ALA A 145 0.97 13.30 14.38
CA ALA A 145 1.75 13.50 13.15
C ALA A 145 3.00 12.61 13.04
N VAL A 146 3.63 12.28 14.17
CA VAL A 146 4.77 11.36 14.27
C VAL A 146 4.44 9.94 13.81
N GLY A 147 3.19 9.50 13.97
CA GLY A 147 2.75 8.16 13.56
C GLY A 147 2.80 7.90 12.06
N TYR A 148 3.03 8.93 11.22
CA TYR A 148 3.11 8.82 9.77
C TYR A 148 4.52 9.07 9.21
N ASP A 149 5.56 9.07 10.03
CA ASP A 149 6.96 9.19 9.57
C ASP A 149 7.44 7.87 8.95
N THR A 150 7.06 7.66 7.69
CA THR A 150 7.41 6.45 6.94
C THR A 150 8.89 6.34 6.59
N LYS A 151 9.64 7.46 6.56
CA LYS A 151 11.09 7.42 6.40
C LYS A 151 11.75 6.77 7.61
N LYS A 152 11.39 7.23 8.80
CA LYS A 152 11.89 6.63 10.05
C LYS A 152 11.49 5.16 10.17
N LEU A 153 10.26 4.81 9.80
CA LEU A 153 9.81 3.43 9.77
C LEU A 153 10.67 2.56 8.84
N TYR A 154 10.98 3.04 7.65
CA TYR A 154 11.85 2.34 6.71
C TYR A 154 13.27 2.16 7.30
N GLU A 155 13.89 3.23 7.80
CA GLU A 155 15.23 3.20 8.39
C GLU A 155 15.33 2.20 9.55
N GLU A 156 14.37 2.23 10.47
CA GLU A 156 14.30 1.28 11.59
C GLU A 156 14.05 -0.16 11.11
N THR A 157 13.17 -0.35 10.12
CA THR A 157 12.90 -1.68 9.55
C THR A 157 14.16 -2.29 8.98
N MET A 158 14.96 -1.52 8.24
CA MET A 158 16.20 -2.00 7.65
C MET A 158 17.21 -2.48 8.69
N GLN A 159 17.26 -1.88 9.89
CA GLN A 159 18.12 -2.35 10.98
C GLN A 159 17.74 -3.75 11.46
N TYR A 160 16.45 -4.09 11.43
CA TYR A 160 15.96 -5.42 11.86
C TYR A 160 15.98 -6.46 10.75
N ALA A 161 15.83 -6.04 9.49
CA ALA A 161 15.71 -6.93 8.35
C ALA A 161 17.05 -7.32 7.72
N THR A 162 18.06 -6.42 7.79
CA THR A 162 19.38 -6.68 7.25
C THR A 162 20.04 -7.90 7.92
N GLY A 163 20.48 -8.85 7.10
CA GLY A 163 21.06 -10.12 7.56
C GLY A 163 20.03 -11.22 7.91
N VAL A 164 18.72 -10.90 7.83
CA VAL A 164 17.62 -11.87 7.95
C VAL A 164 17.00 -12.16 6.58
N VAL A 165 16.82 -11.10 5.78
CA VAL A 165 16.35 -11.17 4.39
C VAL A 165 17.46 -10.68 3.49
N ASP A 166 17.90 -11.50 2.53
CA ASP A 166 18.97 -11.15 1.60
C ASP A 166 18.76 -11.85 0.25
N PRO A 167 18.63 -11.12 -0.87
CA PRO A 167 18.51 -9.65 -0.89
C PRO A 167 17.12 -9.15 -0.47
N ILE A 168 17.05 -7.93 0.06
CA ILE A 168 15.78 -7.23 0.26
C ILE A 168 15.38 -6.61 -1.08
N THR A 169 14.20 -6.98 -1.59
CA THR A 169 13.69 -6.48 -2.88
C THR A 169 12.61 -5.43 -2.73
N ARG A 170 11.82 -5.50 -1.64
CA ARG A 170 10.72 -4.59 -1.38
C ARG A 170 10.39 -4.52 0.11
N VAL A 171 9.94 -3.36 0.56
CA VAL A 171 9.35 -3.15 1.89
C VAL A 171 8.00 -2.50 1.70
N THR A 172 6.91 -3.14 2.13
CA THR A 172 5.57 -2.53 2.13
C THR A 172 5.19 -2.09 3.52
N ALA A 173 4.26 -1.16 3.65
CA ALA A 173 3.83 -0.62 4.93
C ALA A 173 2.31 -0.59 5.05
N SER A 174 1.80 -1.09 6.19
CA SER A 174 0.38 -1.06 6.53
C SER A 174 0.18 -0.49 7.92
N LEU A 175 -0.68 0.51 8.06
CA LEU A 175 -1.14 1.05 9.34
C LEU A 175 -2.54 0.49 9.64
N TYR A 176 -2.70 -0.10 10.80
CA TYR A 176 -3.98 -0.65 11.24
C TYR A 176 -4.13 -0.58 12.78
N ARG A 177 -5.33 -0.84 13.29
CA ARG A 177 -5.57 -1.01 14.72
C ARG A 177 -5.51 -2.48 15.12
N SER A 178 -4.67 -2.80 16.08
CA SER A 178 -4.63 -4.12 16.69
C SER A 178 -5.91 -4.42 17.46
N ALA A 179 -6.58 -5.52 17.14
CA ALA A 179 -7.79 -5.96 17.83
C ALA A 179 -7.52 -6.28 19.31
N GLY A 180 -6.35 -6.85 19.63
CA GLY A 180 -6.01 -7.26 20.99
C GLY A 180 -5.59 -6.10 21.90
N SER A 181 -4.76 -5.17 21.41
CA SER A 181 -4.25 -4.06 22.22
C SER A 181 -5.02 -2.75 22.05
N GLY A 182 -5.82 -2.62 21.01
CA GLY A 182 -6.49 -1.38 20.64
C GLY A 182 -5.56 -0.27 20.12
N LYS A 183 -4.26 -0.55 20.00
CA LYS A 183 -3.25 0.41 19.55
C LYS A 183 -3.17 0.46 18.03
N ALA A 184 -2.80 1.63 17.49
CA ALA A 184 -2.42 1.77 16.09
C ALA A 184 -1.01 1.19 15.89
N LEU A 185 -0.87 0.28 14.93
CA LEU A 185 0.38 -0.40 14.62
C LEU A 185 0.73 -0.20 13.15
N TRP A 186 2.00 0.07 12.89
CA TRP A 186 2.61 -0.09 11.58
C TRP A 186 3.16 -1.50 11.44
N LEU A 187 2.78 -2.16 10.38
CA LEU A 187 3.30 -3.46 9.95
C LEU A 187 4.11 -3.21 8.68
N LEU A 188 5.37 -3.61 8.69
CA LEU A 188 6.24 -3.53 7.52
C LEU A 188 6.64 -4.94 7.11
N ASP A 189 6.21 -5.31 5.92
CA ASP A 189 6.58 -6.59 5.32
C ASP A 189 7.79 -6.41 4.42
N VAL A 190 8.82 -7.18 4.69
CA VAL A 190 10.10 -7.18 3.97
C VAL A 190 10.16 -8.40 3.08
N TYR A 191 10.32 -8.18 1.78
CA TYR A 191 10.31 -9.21 0.76
C TYR A 191 11.72 -9.53 0.28
N GLY A 192 11.97 -10.81 0.06
CA GLY A 192 13.17 -11.34 -0.60
C GLY A 192 13.02 -11.46 -2.11
N ASP A 193 13.98 -12.11 -2.74
CA ASP A 193 14.06 -12.32 -4.19
C ASP A 193 12.96 -13.23 -4.76
N ASP A 194 12.38 -14.09 -3.93
CA ASP A 194 11.27 -14.98 -4.30
C ASP A 194 9.88 -14.32 -4.17
N ASP A 195 9.83 -13.01 -3.95
CA ASP A 195 8.62 -12.22 -3.72
C ASP A 195 7.77 -12.70 -2.52
N ARG A 196 8.40 -13.40 -1.58
CA ARG A 196 7.78 -13.81 -0.33
C ARG A 196 8.18 -12.88 0.80
N ILE A 197 7.29 -12.78 1.79
CA ILE A 197 7.60 -12.07 3.03
C ILE A 197 8.66 -12.89 3.78
N GLY A 198 9.88 -12.37 3.82
CA GLY A 198 10.97 -12.95 4.59
C GLY A 198 10.92 -12.54 6.06
N GLN A 199 10.39 -11.34 6.33
CA GLN A 199 10.23 -10.82 7.68
C GLN A 199 9.12 -9.79 7.75
N THR A 200 8.39 -9.78 8.87
CA THR A 200 7.46 -8.70 9.24
C THR A 200 7.98 -7.98 10.48
N VAL A 201 8.05 -6.65 10.42
CA VAL A 201 8.46 -5.78 11.52
C VAL A 201 7.27 -4.94 11.96
N VAL A 202 6.99 -4.88 13.26
CA VAL A 202 5.82 -4.18 13.80
C VAL A 202 6.24 -3.05 14.73
N PHE A 203 5.70 -1.86 14.51
CA PHE A 203 5.93 -0.68 15.34
C PHE A 203 4.62 -0.13 15.90
N GLU A 204 4.65 0.35 17.15
CA GLU A 204 3.54 1.15 17.68
C GLU A 204 3.54 2.53 17.00
N ALA A 205 2.46 2.89 16.31
CA ALA A 205 2.40 4.10 15.47
C ALA A 205 2.65 5.39 16.27
N LYS A 206 2.15 5.48 17.50
CA LYS A 206 2.29 6.68 18.34
C LYS A 206 3.73 6.94 18.78
N THR A 207 4.48 5.89 19.10
CA THR A 207 5.81 6.01 19.71
C THR A 207 6.93 5.64 18.77
N MET A 208 6.59 5.05 17.62
CA MET A 208 7.54 4.46 16.66
C MET A 208 8.46 3.41 17.32
N LYS A 209 8.03 2.85 18.45
CA LYS A 209 8.78 1.81 19.12
C LYS A 209 8.45 0.45 18.49
N TYR A 210 9.48 -0.32 18.28
CA TYR A 210 9.37 -1.72 17.91
C TYR A 210 8.47 -2.47 18.90
N SER A 211 7.44 -3.13 18.38
CA SER A 211 6.41 -3.77 19.21
C SER A 211 6.61 -5.27 19.33
N HIS A 212 6.92 -5.96 18.27
CA HIS A 212 7.20 -7.40 18.29
C HIS A 212 7.56 -7.96 16.91
N LYS A 213 8.29 -9.10 16.87
CA LYS A 213 8.41 -9.94 15.67
C LYS A 213 7.23 -10.92 15.64
N THR A 214 6.48 -10.94 14.56
CA THR A 214 5.71 -12.12 14.18
C THR A 214 6.57 -12.96 13.23
N HIS A 215 6.83 -14.18 13.61
CA HIS A 215 7.43 -15.19 12.75
C HIS A 215 6.33 -15.89 11.98
#